data_175ebd70abda43466ce67edbeedda9ec
#
_entry.id   175ebd70abda43466ce67edbeedda9ec
#
_cell.length_a   1.000
_cell.length_b   1.000
_cell.length_c   1.000
_cell.angle_alpha   90.00
_cell.angle_beta   90.00
_cell.angle_gamma   90.00
#
_symmetry.space_group_name_H-M   'P 1'
#
loop_
_entity.id
_entity.type
_entity.pdbx_description
1 polymer ?
#
loop_
_entity_poly.entity_id
_entity_poly.type
_entity_poly.pdbx_seq_one_letter_code
_entity_poly.pdbx_strand_id
1 'polypeptide(L)'
;MVTDPLLDSWQHNAKAWIEAVRSGAIESRRQVTDQAILLAVLGLQPGRVLDLGCGEGWLLRALAARGIDAVGVDGDATLVAAAREAGSAQVHLASYEQVIAGMQGIGHDHDLICANFALLQQDIIPLLTAMRDLLRPDGALLIQTLHPWTAAAGHYQDGWREESFVRLAGDWRPMPWYFRTLGSWLKALELAGFNLVELQEPQHPQSQVPQSLLLIARKTA
;
A
#
# COMPACT_ATOMS: atom_id res chain seq x y z
N MET A 1 2.19 -27.77 -0.39
CA MET A 1 2.32 -26.37 -0.87
C MET A 1 2.95 -25.59 0.26
N VAL A 2 4.07 -24.92 0.03
CA VAL A 2 4.64 -24.00 1.03
C VAL A 2 3.72 -22.79 1.01
N THR A 3 3.00 -22.55 2.10
CA THR A 3 2.15 -21.36 2.24
C THR A 3 3.06 -20.15 2.41
N ASP A 4 2.69 -19.02 1.80
CA ASP A 4 3.38 -17.75 1.99
C ASP A 4 3.07 -17.25 3.42
N PRO A 5 4.08 -17.12 4.32
CA PRO A 5 3.84 -16.71 5.70
C PRO A 5 3.21 -15.33 5.82
N LEU A 6 3.44 -14.45 4.85
CA LEU A 6 2.83 -13.12 4.81
C LEU A 6 1.33 -13.22 4.52
N LEU A 7 0.95 -14.04 3.54
CA LEU A 7 -0.45 -14.26 3.20
C LEU A 7 -1.21 -14.97 4.34
N ASP A 8 -0.61 -16.00 4.96
CA ASP A 8 -1.20 -16.68 6.12
C ASP A 8 -1.44 -15.72 7.30
N SER A 9 -0.50 -14.81 7.54
CA SER A 9 -0.64 -13.78 8.58
C SER A 9 -1.79 -12.83 8.28
N TRP A 10 -1.93 -12.37 7.02
CA TRP A 10 -3.05 -11.52 6.61
C TRP A 10 -4.39 -12.22 6.77
N GLN A 11 -4.51 -13.47 6.34
CA GLN A 11 -5.75 -14.26 6.48
C GLN A 11 -6.18 -14.36 7.95
N HIS A 12 -5.23 -14.53 8.88
CA HIS A 12 -5.54 -14.58 10.31
C HIS A 12 -5.94 -13.18 10.82
N ASN A 13 -5.19 -12.15 10.48
CA ASN A 13 -5.31 -10.81 11.03
C ASN A 13 -6.45 -9.98 10.40
N ALA A 14 -7.04 -10.41 9.28
CA ALA A 14 -7.97 -9.62 8.47
C ALA A 14 -9.12 -9.02 9.28
N LYS A 15 -9.77 -9.80 10.13
CA LYS A 15 -10.90 -9.33 10.95
C LYS A 15 -10.48 -8.26 11.96
N ALA A 16 -9.40 -8.50 12.69
CA ALA A 16 -8.87 -7.57 13.66
C ALA A 16 -8.37 -6.29 12.97
N TRP A 17 -7.79 -6.43 11.76
CA TRP A 17 -7.38 -5.30 10.95
C TRP A 17 -8.54 -4.41 10.52
N ILE A 18 -9.65 -5.00 10.03
CA ILE A 18 -10.87 -4.27 9.65
C ILE A 18 -11.37 -3.45 10.84
N GLU A 19 -11.44 -4.05 12.02
CA GLU A 19 -11.90 -3.37 13.24
C GLU A 19 -10.96 -2.25 13.64
N ALA A 20 -9.64 -2.50 13.66
CA ALA A 20 -8.63 -1.51 14.01
C ALA A 20 -8.64 -0.31 13.06
N VAL A 21 -8.82 -0.53 11.76
CA VAL A 21 -8.90 0.54 10.75
C VAL A 21 -10.19 1.35 10.95
N ARG A 22 -11.34 0.69 11.02
CA ARG A 22 -12.65 1.35 11.12
C ARG A 22 -12.88 2.09 12.43
N SER A 23 -12.33 1.59 13.53
CA SER A 23 -12.40 2.26 14.84
C SER A 23 -11.39 3.40 14.99
N GLY A 24 -10.41 3.54 14.07
CA GLY A 24 -9.32 4.50 14.20
C GLY A 24 -8.33 4.15 15.32
N ALA A 25 -8.21 2.87 15.69
CA ALA A 25 -7.33 2.42 16.77
C ALA A 25 -5.83 2.59 16.44
N ILE A 26 -5.48 2.63 15.15
CA ILE A 26 -4.10 2.83 14.71
C ILE A 26 -3.78 4.32 14.69
N GLU A 27 -3.07 4.77 15.71
CA GLU A 27 -2.83 6.20 15.97
C GLU A 27 -2.08 6.89 14.82
N SER A 28 -1.03 6.28 14.28
CA SER A 28 -0.26 6.84 13.15
C SER A 28 -1.13 7.08 11.91
N ARG A 29 -2.08 6.19 11.63
CA ARG A 29 -3.05 6.34 10.54
C ARG A 29 -3.96 7.53 10.78
N ARG A 30 -4.60 7.56 11.95
CA ARG A 30 -5.56 8.59 12.31
C ARG A 30 -4.96 9.99 12.35
N GLN A 31 -3.70 10.12 12.81
CA GLN A 31 -3.06 11.42 13.00
C GLN A 31 -2.27 11.89 11.78
N VAL A 32 -1.72 10.97 10.96
CA VAL A 32 -0.74 11.32 9.94
C VAL A 32 -0.96 10.60 8.62
N THR A 33 -0.87 9.25 8.60
CA THR A 33 -0.60 8.55 7.34
C THR A 33 -1.80 8.44 6.42
N ASP A 34 -3.03 8.34 6.94
CA ASP A 34 -4.24 8.30 6.11
C ASP A 34 -4.48 9.66 5.42
N GLN A 35 -4.24 10.76 6.12
CA GLN A 35 -4.33 12.08 5.52
C GLN A 35 -3.20 12.33 4.51
N ALA A 36 -1.99 11.87 4.81
CA ALA A 36 -0.83 12.07 3.94
C ALA A 36 -1.04 11.42 2.57
N ILE A 37 -1.42 10.13 2.53
CA ILE A 37 -1.66 9.45 1.24
C ILE A 37 -2.83 10.09 0.48
N LEU A 38 -3.91 10.45 1.17
CA LEU A 38 -5.07 11.08 0.53
C LEU A 38 -4.69 12.44 -0.08
N LEU A 39 -3.95 13.28 0.63
CA LEU A 39 -3.49 14.57 0.10
C LEU A 39 -2.53 14.40 -1.07
N ALA A 40 -1.63 13.41 -1.02
CA ALA A 40 -0.73 13.09 -2.13
C ALA A 40 -1.52 12.67 -3.39
N VAL A 41 -2.54 11.82 -3.24
CA VAL A 41 -3.43 11.46 -4.36
C VAL A 41 -4.13 12.70 -4.92
N LEU A 42 -4.74 13.52 -4.06
CA LEU A 42 -5.46 14.72 -4.50
C LEU A 42 -4.54 15.74 -5.17
N GLY A 43 -3.31 15.87 -4.71
CA GLY A 43 -2.30 16.75 -5.33
C GLY A 43 -1.93 16.35 -6.77
N LEU A 44 -2.03 15.06 -7.09
CA LEU A 44 -1.79 14.53 -8.44
C LEU A 44 -3.01 14.65 -9.38
N GLN A 45 -4.20 14.98 -8.84
CA GLN A 45 -5.44 15.18 -9.58
C GLN A 45 -5.81 14.04 -10.55
N PRO A 46 -5.76 12.76 -10.14
CA PRO A 46 -6.04 11.65 -11.03
C PRO A 46 -7.54 11.56 -11.30
N GLY A 47 -7.92 11.19 -12.53
CA GLY A 47 -9.28 10.80 -12.87
C GLY A 47 -9.55 9.34 -12.54
N ARG A 48 -8.54 8.46 -12.70
CA ARG A 48 -8.64 7.01 -12.49
C ARG A 48 -7.48 6.47 -11.68
N VAL A 49 -7.81 5.80 -10.56
CA VAL A 49 -6.85 5.27 -9.59
C VAL A 49 -6.98 3.74 -9.48
N LEU A 50 -5.85 3.03 -9.40
CA LEU A 50 -5.78 1.66 -8.92
C LEU A 50 -5.15 1.65 -7.52
N ASP A 51 -5.85 1.10 -6.53
CA ASP A 51 -5.35 0.90 -5.17
C ASP A 51 -4.95 -0.56 -4.99
N LEU A 52 -3.64 -0.84 -5.01
CA LEU A 52 -3.07 -2.17 -4.91
C LEU A 52 -2.77 -2.52 -3.44
N GLY A 53 -3.39 -3.59 -2.95
CA GLY A 53 -3.46 -3.91 -1.53
C GLY A 53 -4.45 -3.00 -0.81
N CYS A 54 -5.66 -2.85 -1.37
CA CYS A 54 -6.66 -1.88 -0.91
C CYS A 54 -7.27 -2.20 0.45
N GLY A 55 -7.04 -3.39 0.98
CA GLY A 55 -7.57 -3.83 2.27
C GLY A 55 -9.09 -3.77 2.34
N GLU A 56 -9.62 -3.21 3.42
CA GLU A 56 -11.06 -3.02 3.64
C GLU A 56 -11.67 -1.82 2.86
N GLY A 57 -10.87 -1.20 1.96
CA GLY A 57 -11.34 -0.23 0.98
C GLY A 57 -11.53 1.21 1.49
N TRP A 58 -10.92 1.59 2.62
CA TRP A 58 -11.09 2.95 3.17
C TRP A 58 -10.65 4.05 2.19
N LEU A 59 -9.51 3.85 1.49
CA LEU A 59 -8.99 4.82 0.52
C LEU A 59 -9.92 4.91 -0.69
N LEU A 60 -10.41 3.78 -1.19
CA LEU A 60 -11.39 3.74 -2.28
C LEU A 60 -12.64 4.56 -1.95
N ARG A 61 -13.20 4.40 -0.74
CA ARG A 61 -14.35 5.18 -0.29
C ARG A 61 -14.04 6.68 -0.18
N ALA A 62 -12.85 7.01 0.33
CA ALA A 62 -12.40 8.40 0.44
C ALA A 62 -12.23 9.07 -0.93
N LEU A 63 -11.78 8.33 -1.94
CA LEU A 63 -11.65 8.79 -3.33
C LEU A 63 -13.02 8.91 -4.02
N ALA A 64 -13.88 7.90 -3.87
CA ALA A 64 -15.23 7.91 -4.42
C ALA A 64 -16.06 9.10 -3.90
N ALA A 65 -15.94 9.43 -2.61
CA ALA A 65 -16.59 10.62 -2.01
C ALA A 65 -16.13 11.94 -2.62
N ARG A 66 -15.04 11.93 -3.41
CA ARG A 66 -14.49 13.09 -4.13
C ARG A 66 -14.67 13.00 -5.64
N GLY A 67 -15.44 12.03 -6.11
CA GLY A 67 -15.73 11.83 -7.54
C GLY A 67 -14.56 11.24 -8.34
N ILE A 68 -13.58 10.64 -7.67
CA ILE A 68 -12.44 9.97 -8.32
C ILE A 68 -12.81 8.51 -8.57
N ASP A 69 -12.67 8.04 -9.82
CA ASP A 69 -12.87 6.63 -10.17
C ASP A 69 -11.72 5.78 -9.61
N ALA A 70 -12.05 4.82 -8.75
CA ALA A 70 -11.04 4.01 -8.07
C ALA A 70 -11.40 2.52 -8.10
N VAL A 71 -10.42 1.72 -8.52
CA VAL A 71 -10.48 0.25 -8.53
C VAL A 71 -9.53 -0.27 -7.46
N GLY A 72 -9.95 -1.25 -6.67
CA GLY A 72 -9.13 -1.88 -5.65
C GLY A 72 -8.78 -3.32 -5.98
N VAL A 73 -7.60 -3.75 -5.55
CA VAL A 73 -7.17 -5.16 -5.58
C VAL A 73 -6.62 -5.53 -4.21
N ASP A 74 -7.04 -6.67 -3.69
CA ASP A 74 -6.47 -7.24 -2.47
C ASP A 74 -6.44 -8.77 -2.54
N GLY A 75 -5.46 -9.38 -1.92
CA GLY A 75 -5.26 -10.85 -1.89
C GLY A 75 -6.08 -11.56 -0.83
N ASP A 76 -6.67 -10.84 0.13
CA ASP A 76 -7.45 -11.43 1.22
C ASP A 76 -8.96 -11.33 0.98
N ALA A 77 -9.62 -12.48 0.96
CA ALA A 77 -11.06 -12.55 0.67
C ALA A 77 -11.92 -11.86 1.74
N THR A 78 -11.48 -11.85 3.01
CA THR A 78 -12.19 -11.21 4.12
C THR A 78 -12.13 -9.69 3.98
N LEU A 79 -10.95 -9.16 3.64
CA LEU A 79 -10.77 -7.73 3.38
C LEU A 79 -11.58 -7.26 2.17
N VAL A 80 -11.54 -8.01 1.07
CA VAL A 80 -12.33 -7.71 -0.14
C VAL A 80 -13.83 -7.74 0.14
N ALA A 81 -14.33 -8.73 0.88
CA ALA A 81 -15.73 -8.78 1.28
C ALA A 81 -16.12 -7.55 2.12
N ALA A 82 -15.30 -7.20 3.11
CA ALA A 82 -15.53 -6.02 3.95
C ALA A 82 -15.52 -4.70 3.14
N ALA A 83 -14.62 -4.58 2.16
CA ALA A 83 -14.57 -3.42 1.28
C ALA A 83 -15.86 -3.27 0.45
N ARG A 84 -16.35 -4.38 -0.12
CA ARG A 84 -17.60 -4.40 -0.90
C ARG A 84 -18.83 -4.09 -0.04
N GLU A 85 -18.93 -4.68 1.15
CA GLU A 85 -20.00 -4.41 2.12
C GLU A 85 -20.02 -2.94 2.55
N ALA A 86 -18.86 -2.30 2.64
CA ALA A 86 -18.74 -0.88 2.97
C ALA A 86 -18.98 0.06 1.77
N GLY A 87 -19.38 -0.44 0.61
CA GLY A 87 -19.76 0.34 -0.56
C GLY A 87 -18.66 0.55 -1.61
N SER A 88 -17.52 -0.13 -1.50
CA SER A 88 -16.50 -0.10 -2.54
C SER A 88 -16.87 -1.08 -3.66
N ALA A 89 -17.50 -0.58 -4.72
CA ALA A 89 -18.11 -1.43 -5.76
C ALA A 89 -17.07 -2.13 -6.66
N GLN A 90 -15.94 -1.49 -6.92
CA GLN A 90 -14.90 -1.96 -7.84
C GLN A 90 -13.71 -2.54 -7.06
N VAL A 91 -13.90 -3.69 -6.40
CA VAL A 91 -12.83 -4.38 -5.65
C VAL A 91 -12.68 -5.80 -6.15
N HIS A 92 -11.47 -6.20 -6.49
CA HIS A 92 -11.13 -7.51 -7.02
C HIS A 92 -10.29 -8.32 -6.01
N LEU A 93 -10.67 -9.58 -5.84
CA LEU A 93 -9.85 -10.55 -5.11
C LEU A 93 -8.80 -11.09 -6.05
N ALA A 94 -7.53 -10.76 -5.82
CA ALA A 94 -6.42 -11.29 -6.58
C ALA A 94 -5.10 -11.17 -5.83
N SER A 95 -4.26 -12.18 -6.00
CA SER A 95 -2.88 -12.13 -5.51
C SER A 95 -2.01 -11.24 -6.40
N TYR A 96 -0.84 -10.86 -5.90
CA TYR A 96 0.13 -10.09 -6.69
C TYR A 96 0.66 -10.87 -7.90
N GLU A 97 0.78 -12.20 -7.78
CA GLU A 97 1.14 -13.07 -8.92
C GLU A 97 0.10 -13.00 -10.04
N GLN A 98 -1.19 -12.91 -9.68
CA GLN A 98 -2.26 -12.75 -10.66
C GLN A 98 -2.23 -11.37 -11.33
N VAL A 99 -1.89 -10.31 -10.58
CA VAL A 99 -1.67 -8.97 -11.16
C VAL A 99 -0.48 -8.98 -12.11
N ILE A 100 0.66 -9.59 -11.70
CA ILE A 100 1.86 -9.75 -12.52
C ILE A 100 1.56 -10.54 -13.81
N ALA A 101 0.70 -11.56 -13.70
CA ALA A 101 0.29 -12.37 -14.86
C ALA A 101 -0.73 -11.67 -15.80
N GLY A 102 -1.08 -10.42 -15.51
CA GLY A 102 -2.00 -9.63 -16.35
C GLY A 102 -3.48 -9.97 -16.14
N MET A 103 -3.92 -10.06 -14.87
CA MET A 103 -5.32 -10.32 -14.56
C MET A 103 -6.26 -9.35 -15.27
N GLN A 104 -7.43 -9.86 -15.67
CA GLN A 104 -8.47 -9.06 -16.29
C GLN A 104 -9.34 -8.35 -15.24
N GLY A 105 -10.00 -7.26 -15.63
CA GLY A 105 -11.01 -6.57 -14.82
C GLY A 105 -10.52 -5.36 -14.03
N ILE A 106 -9.21 -5.21 -13.81
CA ILE A 106 -8.66 -4.02 -13.12
C ILE A 106 -8.42 -2.84 -14.08
N GLY A 107 -8.49 -3.09 -15.38
CA GLY A 107 -8.29 -2.07 -16.42
C GLY A 107 -6.82 -1.74 -16.69
N HIS A 108 -6.63 -0.79 -17.58
CA HIS A 108 -5.33 -0.23 -17.98
C HIS A 108 -5.43 1.28 -18.04
N ASP A 109 -4.32 1.94 -18.31
CA ASP A 109 -4.24 3.40 -18.49
C ASP A 109 -4.67 4.20 -17.26
N HIS A 110 -4.30 3.69 -16.07
CA HIS A 110 -4.52 4.43 -14.84
C HIS A 110 -3.70 5.71 -14.78
N ASP A 111 -4.29 6.78 -14.27
CA ASP A 111 -3.59 8.02 -13.98
C ASP A 111 -2.63 7.87 -12.81
N LEU A 112 -3.05 7.05 -11.84
CA LEU A 112 -2.33 6.82 -10.61
C LEU A 112 -2.52 5.38 -10.16
N ILE A 113 -1.43 4.75 -9.73
CA ILE A 113 -1.49 3.50 -8.96
C ILE A 113 -0.97 3.79 -7.56
N CYS A 114 -1.74 3.43 -6.55
CA CYS A 114 -1.37 3.54 -5.14
C CYS A 114 -0.99 2.18 -4.58
N ALA A 115 0.02 2.16 -3.70
CA ALA A 115 0.33 1.04 -2.83
C ALA A 115 0.56 1.58 -1.41
N ASN A 116 -0.47 1.46 -0.57
CA ASN A 116 -0.48 2.05 0.77
C ASN A 116 -0.22 0.99 1.84
N PHE A 117 1.01 0.91 2.35
CA PHE A 117 1.51 -0.13 3.26
C PHE A 117 1.28 -1.57 2.73
N ALA A 118 1.37 -1.75 1.42
CA ALA A 118 1.01 -2.98 0.73
C ALA A 118 2.22 -3.78 0.21
N LEU A 119 3.37 -3.14 -0.03
CA LEU A 119 4.56 -3.77 -0.62
C LEU A 119 5.47 -4.35 0.47
N LEU A 120 5.06 -5.45 1.08
CA LEU A 120 5.70 -6.05 2.25
C LEU A 120 6.58 -7.26 1.93
N GLN A 121 6.52 -7.81 0.71
CA GLN A 121 7.31 -8.96 0.27
C GLN A 121 8.75 -8.57 -0.10
N GLN A 122 9.65 -9.57 -0.13
CA GLN A 122 11.06 -9.37 -0.44
C GLN A 122 11.31 -9.00 -1.92
N ASP A 123 10.63 -9.63 -2.85
CA ASP A 123 10.75 -9.30 -4.29
C ASP A 123 9.53 -8.51 -4.74
N ILE A 124 9.74 -7.20 -4.95
CA ILE A 124 8.70 -6.29 -5.42
C ILE A 124 8.91 -5.83 -6.87
N ILE A 125 10.06 -6.14 -7.48
CA ILE A 125 10.39 -5.64 -8.81
C ILE A 125 9.41 -6.12 -9.88
N PRO A 126 9.03 -7.42 -9.94
CA PRO A 126 8.03 -7.88 -10.91
C PRO A 126 6.69 -7.18 -10.75
N LEU A 127 6.26 -6.94 -9.50
CA LEU A 127 5.01 -6.24 -9.22
C LEU A 127 5.07 -4.76 -9.61
N LEU A 128 6.16 -4.07 -9.28
CA LEU A 128 6.38 -2.68 -9.71
C LEU A 128 6.39 -2.58 -11.25
N THR A 129 6.99 -3.54 -11.93
CA THR A 129 6.98 -3.62 -13.40
C THR A 129 5.57 -3.77 -13.95
N ALA A 130 4.77 -4.67 -13.38
CA ALA A 130 3.36 -4.82 -13.75
C ALA A 130 2.55 -3.53 -13.49
N MET A 131 2.77 -2.87 -12.35
CA MET A 131 2.15 -1.57 -12.06
C MET A 131 2.55 -0.52 -13.10
N ARG A 132 3.82 -0.47 -13.51
CA ARG A 132 4.27 0.43 -14.59
C ARG A 132 3.48 0.19 -15.88
N ASP A 133 3.25 -1.06 -16.24
CA ASP A 133 2.58 -1.42 -17.49
C ASP A 133 1.07 -1.13 -17.45
N LEU A 134 0.47 -1.06 -16.26
CA LEU A 134 -0.93 -0.66 -16.03
C LEU A 134 -1.13 0.86 -16.02
N LEU A 135 -0.09 1.66 -15.85
CA LEU A 135 -0.16 3.11 -15.90
C LEU A 135 -0.24 3.61 -17.35
N ARG A 136 -0.95 4.70 -17.59
CA ARG A 136 -0.81 5.50 -18.83
C ARG A 136 0.61 6.11 -18.96
N PRO A 137 1.02 6.61 -20.13
CA PRO A 137 2.38 7.17 -20.31
C PRO A 137 2.76 8.22 -19.26
N ASP A 138 1.86 9.16 -18.95
CA ASP A 138 2.08 10.23 -17.98
C ASP A 138 1.58 9.89 -16.57
N GLY A 139 1.21 8.64 -16.32
CA GLY A 139 0.71 8.16 -15.04
C GLY A 139 1.79 8.16 -13.97
N ALA A 140 1.36 8.12 -12.71
CA ALA A 140 2.25 8.11 -11.56
C ALA A 140 2.03 6.86 -10.68
N LEU A 141 3.09 6.41 -10.05
CA LEU A 141 3.08 5.45 -8.96
C LEU A 141 3.25 6.20 -7.65
N LEU A 142 2.37 5.94 -6.68
CA LEU A 142 2.44 6.49 -5.32
C LEU A 142 2.55 5.33 -4.34
N ILE A 143 3.67 5.27 -3.61
CA ILE A 143 3.90 4.28 -2.57
C ILE A 143 3.92 5.00 -1.22
N GLN A 144 3.13 4.52 -0.25
CA GLN A 144 3.33 4.85 1.15
C GLN A 144 3.75 3.60 1.91
N THR A 145 4.81 3.72 2.69
CA THR A 145 5.36 2.61 3.47
C THR A 145 5.88 3.08 4.83
N LEU A 146 6.24 2.14 5.70
CA LEU A 146 6.92 2.44 6.95
C LEU A 146 8.18 3.25 6.66
N HIS A 147 8.42 4.31 7.44
CA HIS A 147 9.61 5.13 7.24
C HIS A 147 10.87 4.35 7.60
N PRO A 148 11.85 4.18 6.66
CA PRO A 148 13.00 3.30 6.90
C PRO A 148 13.83 3.67 8.14
N TRP A 149 13.94 4.95 8.44
CA TRP A 149 14.68 5.41 9.61
C TRP A 149 14.00 4.99 10.93
N THR A 150 12.69 5.20 11.05
CA THR A 150 11.95 4.87 12.28
C THR A 150 11.71 3.38 12.41
N ALA A 151 11.49 2.68 11.31
CA ALA A 151 11.26 1.24 11.28
C ALA A 151 12.53 0.40 11.42
N ALA A 152 13.72 1.00 11.27
CA ALA A 152 15.00 0.29 11.39
C ALA A 152 15.25 -0.28 12.79
N ALA A 153 14.69 0.33 13.84
CA ALA A 153 14.89 -0.08 15.24
C ALA A 153 16.37 -0.31 15.60
N GLY A 154 17.27 0.55 15.08
CA GLY A 154 18.72 0.47 15.31
C GLY A 154 19.48 -0.45 14.35
N HIS A 155 18.80 -1.15 13.44
CA HIS A 155 19.43 -2.02 12.44
C HIS A 155 18.99 -1.64 11.01
N TYR A 156 19.71 -0.70 10.39
CA TYR A 156 19.39 -0.15 9.06
C TYR A 156 19.99 -1.02 7.94
N GLN A 157 19.43 -2.22 7.78
CA GLN A 157 19.82 -3.18 6.74
C GLN A 157 18.59 -3.93 6.25
N ASP A 158 18.48 -4.16 4.95
CA ASP A 158 17.42 -4.94 4.33
C ASP A 158 17.29 -6.32 4.96
N GLY A 159 16.06 -6.79 5.14
CA GLY A 159 15.81 -8.11 5.70
C GLY A 159 14.41 -8.26 6.27
N TRP A 160 14.06 -9.50 6.55
CA TRP A 160 12.78 -9.83 7.17
C TRP A 160 12.69 -9.28 8.59
N ARG A 161 11.53 -8.72 8.90
CA ARG A 161 11.12 -8.20 10.21
C ARG A 161 9.78 -8.84 10.58
N GLU A 162 9.41 -8.67 11.82
CA GLU A 162 8.12 -9.08 12.34
C GLU A 162 7.43 -7.87 12.98
N GLU A 163 6.21 -7.58 12.52
CA GLU A 163 5.35 -6.56 13.14
C GLU A 163 4.51 -7.22 14.22
N SER A 164 4.45 -6.59 15.37
CA SER A 164 3.67 -7.04 16.52
C SER A 164 2.55 -6.06 16.81
N PHE A 165 1.32 -6.56 16.83
CA PHE A 165 0.11 -5.77 17.08
C PHE A 165 -0.36 -5.83 18.53
N VAL A 166 0.53 -6.18 19.49
CA VAL A 166 0.19 -6.38 20.92
C VAL A 166 -0.45 -5.15 21.59
N ARG A 167 -0.34 -3.98 20.99
CA ARG A 167 -0.97 -2.74 21.49
C ARG A 167 -2.39 -2.52 21.00
N LEU A 168 -2.83 -3.32 20.03
CA LEU A 168 -4.17 -3.25 19.47
C LEU A 168 -5.04 -4.35 20.07
N ALA A 169 -6.31 -4.03 20.30
CA ALA A 169 -7.28 -5.02 20.73
C ALA A 169 -7.57 -6.01 19.60
N GLY A 170 -7.78 -7.27 19.93
CA GLY A 170 -8.10 -8.33 18.96
C GLY A 170 -7.19 -9.55 19.07
N ASP A 171 -7.50 -10.54 18.26
CA ASP A 171 -6.66 -11.74 18.10
C ASP A 171 -5.69 -11.52 16.94
N TRP A 172 -4.43 -11.27 17.28
CA TRP A 172 -3.38 -10.94 16.34
C TRP A 172 -2.29 -11.99 16.31
N ARG A 173 -1.83 -12.31 15.10
CA ARG A 173 -0.56 -12.99 14.87
C ARG A 173 0.50 -12.00 14.42
N PRO A 174 1.76 -12.20 14.83
CA PRO A 174 2.87 -11.43 14.27
C PRO A 174 2.88 -11.53 12.74
N MET A 175 3.16 -10.40 12.09
CA MET A 175 3.15 -10.32 10.64
C MET A 175 4.59 -10.16 10.13
N PRO A 176 5.11 -11.10 9.34
CA PRO A 176 6.39 -10.94 8.69
C PRO A 176 6.28 -9.86 7.61
N TRP A 177 7.32 -9.04 7.48
CA TRP A 177 7.43 -8.07 6.40
C TRP A 177 8.88 -7.83 6.05
N TYR A 178 9.16 -7.47 4.82
CA TYR A 178 10.52 -7.22 4.38
C TYR A 178 10.86 -5.73 4.50
N PHE A 179 11.77 -5.42 5.44
CA PHE A 179 12.31 -4.09 5.61
C PHE A 179 13.26 -3.75 4.45
N ARG A 180 13.08 -2.57 3.88
CA ARG A 180 14.00 -1.99 2.89
C ARG A 180 14.56 -0.68 3.38
N THR A 181 15.86 -0.50 3.19
CA THR A 181 16.50 0.81 3.33
C THR A 181 15.96 1.78 2.26
N LEU A 182 16.13 3.08 2.46
CA LEU A 182 15.77 4.06 1.44
C LEU A 182 16.50 3.79 0.12
N GLY A 183 17.80 3.45 0.19
CA GLY A 183 18.56 3.10 -1.01
C GLY A 183 17.99 1.92 -1.78
N SER A 184 17.51 0.89 -1.07
CA SER A 184 16.87 -0.28 -1.69
C SER A 184 15.50 0.04 -2.30
N TRP A 185 14.72 0.93 -1.71
CA TRP A 185 13.49 1.45 -2.33
C TRP A 185 13.77 2.17 -3.64
N LEU A 186 14.76 3.09 -3.65
CA LEU A 186 15.14 3.82 -4.86
C LEU A 186 15.67 2.88 -5.95
N LYS A 187 16.47 1.89 -5.56
CA LYS A 187 16.98 0.89 -6.50
C LYS A 187 15.89 0.00 -7.08
N ALA A 188 14.89 -0.39 -6.30
CA ALA A 188 13.75 -1.16 -6.78
C ALA A 188 12.91 -0.38 -7.80
N LEU A 189 12.67 0.91 -7.56
CA LEU A 189 11.99 1.80 -8.51
C LEU A 189 12.76 1.90 -9.82
N GLU A 190 14.06 2.17 -9.76
CA GLU A 190 14.94 2.25 -10.94
C GLU A 190 14.90 0.95 -11.77
N LEU A 191 15.07 -0.19 -11.11
CA LEU A 191 15.06 -1.51 -11.77
C LEU A 191 13.70 -1.85 -12.41
N ALA A 192 12.60 -1.34 -11.86
CA ALA A 192 11.27 -1.50 -12.42
C ALA A 192 10.94 -0.46 -13.52
N GLY A 193 11.87 0.43 -13.87
CA GLY A 193 11.70 1.45 -14.90
C GLY A 193 10.91 2.67 -14.43
N PHE A 194 11.11 3.09 -13.18
CA PHE A 194 10.56 4.31 -12.63
C PHE A 194 11.65 5.30 -12.23
N ASN A 195 11.39 6.60 -12.43
CA ASN A 195 12.14 7.70 -11.86
C ASN A 195 11.38 8.27 -10.68
N LEU A 196 12.02 8.38 -9.51
CA LEU A 196 11.47 9.12 -8.39
C LEU A 196 11.34 10.61 -8.75
N VAL A 197 10.17 11.19 -8.56
CA VAL A 197 9.92 12.62 -8.80
C VAL A 197 9.70 13.41 -7.53
N GLU A 198 9.19 12.75 -6.48
CA GLU A 198 8.98 13.37 -5.18
C GLU A 198 9.10 12.36 -4.06
N LEU A 199 9.65 12.80 -2.93
CA LEU A 199 9.73 12.06 -1.68
C LEU A 199 9.18 12.94 -0.56
N GLN A 200 8.26 12.39 0.22
CA GLN A 200 7.71 13.07 1.40
C GLN A 200 7.90 12.18 2.64
N GLU A 201 8.08 12.82 3.78
CA GLU A 201 8.26 12.17 5.08
C GLU A 201 7.20 12.68 6.07
N PRO A 202 5.94 12.19 5.98
CA PRO A 202 4.88 12.61 6.87
C PRO A 202 5.25 12.40 8.33
N GLN A 203 5.22 13.48 9.12
CA GLN A 203 5.71 13.53 10.50
C GLN A 203 4.57 13.63 11.49
N HIS A 204 4.78 13.04 12.66
CA HIS A 204 3.88 13.25 13.79
C HIS A 204 3.90 14.72 14.22
N PRO A 205 2.74 15.39 14.39
CA PRO A 205 2.67 16.84 14.52
C PRO A 205 3.39 17.40 15.76
N GLN A 206 3.52 16.60 16.82
CA GLN A 206 4.16 17.03 18.05
C GLN A 206 5.62 16.59 18.16
N SER A 207 5.92 15.31 17.88
CA SER A 207 7.29 14.77 18.00
C SER A 207 8.16 15.04 16.79
N GLN A 208 7.58 15.42 15.66
CA GLN A 208 8.23 15.57 14.34
C GLN A 208 8.96 14.31 13.87
N VAL A 209 8.67 13.16 14.46
CA VAL A 209 9.21 11.88 14.03
C VAL A 209 8.47 11.41 12.78
N PRO A 210 9.19 11.05 11.70
CA PRO A 210 8.56 10.51 10.49
C PRO A 210 7.75 9.24 10.78
N GLN A 211 6.49 9.21 10.33
CA GLN A 211 5.56 8.10 10.52
C GLN A 211 5.47 7.20 9.28
N SER A 212 5.73 7.76 8.12
CA SER A 212 5.75 7.04 6.86
C SER A 212 6.70 7.70 5.86
N LEU A 213 7.05 6.93 4.84
CA LEU A 213 7.73 7.41 3.64
C LEU A 213 6.72 7.39 2.50
N LEU A 214 6.56 8.51 1.79
CA LEU A 214 5.80 8.61 0.54
C LEU A 214 6.77 8.77 -0.63
N LEU A 215 6.61 7.96 -1.65
CA LEU A 215 7.39 8.00 -2.89
C LEU A 215 6.45 8.20 -4.06
N ILE A 216 6.65 9.26 -4.84
CA ILE A 216 5.94 9.50 -6.10
C ILE A 216 6.94 9.28 -7.24
N ALA A 217 6.62 8.37 -8.14
CA ALA A 217 7.48 8.00 -9.25
C ALA A 217 6.72 7.99 -10.57
N ARG A 218 7.42 8.24 -11.68
CA ARG A 218 6.89 8.19 -13.04
C ARG A 218 7.70 7.23 -13.89
N LYS A 219 7.10 6.73 -14.99
CA LYS A 219 7.82 5.88 -15.94
C LYS A 219 9.09 6.59 -16.43
N THR A 220 10.16 5.83 -16.58
CA THR A 220 11.31 6.29 -17.39
C THR A 220 10.89 6.44 -18.84
N ALA A 221 11.37 7.47 -19.50
CA ALA A 221 11.14 7.70 -20.93
C ALA A 221 11.75 6.57 -21.78
#